data_38fc0432e903726bfb99ff71c3a0e668
#
_entry.id   38fc0432e903726bfb99ff71c3a0e668
#
_cell.length_a   1.000
_cell.length_b   1.000
_cell.length_c   1.000
_cell.angle_alpha   90.00
_cell.angle_beta   90.00
_cell.angle_gamma   90.00
#
_symmetry.space_group_name_H-M   'P 1'
#
loop_
_entity.id
_entity.type
_entity.pdbx_description
1 polymer ?
#
loop_
_entity_poly.entity_id
_entity_poly.type
_entity_poly.pdbx_seq_one_letter_code
_entity_poly.pdbx_strand_id
1 'polypeptide(L)'
;FFFGTEEPDVEFHTGKITLNECLEMYYPEADEDAFWDMDINCSATIPEGSRNSTMSHFAGRVLKRYGDTEEAYNAFMERAAKCEPPLEDAELMTIWRSAQGFYQRVSAQDNYVPPEQWNAERSGRFTYDPDDRTDIGEARLLGKHFIQELRYSPATDYIRFDGACWQETKPGARAVVHALTDLQLEEAEKAVSEAIQKMTSSGAQEVLSENTRKKAEGMMSPEQAEAYRDFMAAEAYRAFVFKRRESKSISATLKEAQPVLEIQPGMLDKDWFLLCAPNGTYDLRKGLDGLREHSPDDFITKMTAYAPSDKGMEIWLDALNTFFCGDKTLIQYVQRVAGIVCVGQVFQEAMIIAYGDGRNGKSTFWNTLSRVMGSYSGNISADTLTMNCKRNVKPEMAETKGKRIMIAAELEEGTRLNTSMVKQLTSTDPVFAEKKYKDPFSFVPSHTLVLYTNHLPKVGAKDTGIWRRLIVIPFKAKIEGNSDIKNYTAVSYTHLRAHETLRH
;
A
#
# COMPACT_ATOMS: atom_id res chain seq x y z
N PHE A 1 20.01 13.02 -14.34
CA PHE A 1 21.01 14.10 -14.24
C PHE A 1 21.97 13.71 -13.14
N PHE A 2 23.21 13.38 -13.49
CA PHE A 2 24.30 13.19 -12.55
C PHE A 2 25.13 14.48 -12.50
N PHE A 3 25.31 15.03 -11.32
CA PHE A 3 26.27 16.10 -11.09
C PHE A 3 27.56 15.49 -10.56
N GLY A 4 28.55 15.35 -11.41
CA GLY A 4 29.94 15.10 -11.03
C GLY A 4 30.69 16.42 -10.84
N THR A 5 31.77 16.42 -10.08
CA THR A 5 32.65 17.57 -9.84
C THR A 5 33.63 17.84 -10.98
N GLU A 6 33.61 17.08 -12.04
CA GLU A 6 34.33 17.29 -13.27
C GLU A 6 33.30 17.42 -14.40
N GLU A 7 33.58 18.29 -15.39
CA GLU A 7 32.67 18.52 -16.51
C GLU A 7 32.27 17.17 -17.12
N PRO A 8 30.96 16.83 -17.13
CA PRO A 8 30.54 15.60 -17.77
C PRO A 8 30.69 15.73 -19.27
N ASP A 9 31.38 14.81 -19.93
CA ASP A 9 31.22 14.58 -21.35
C ASP A 9 29.77 14.16 -21.61
N VAL A 10 28.89 15.13 -21.73
CA VAL A 10 27.51 14.93 -22.15
C VAL A 10 27.50 14.88 -23.66
N GLU A 11 27.57 13.71 -24.24
CA GLU A 11 27.19 13.53 -25.64
C GLU A 11 25.67 13.80 -25.74
N PHE A 12 25.36 14.98 -26.26
CA PHE A 12 23.99 15.29 -26.67
C PHE A 12 23.67 14.47 -27.92
N HIS A 13 22.93 13.39 -27.75
CA HIS A 13 22.32 12.71 -28.88
C HIS A 13 21.39 13.69 -29.60
N THR A 14 21.75 14.08 -30.79
CA THR A 14 20.93 14.93 -31.67
C THR A 14 19.72 14.15 -32.17
N GLY A 15 18.73 14.00 -31.33
CA GLY A 15 17.32 13.84 -31.65
C GLY A 15 16.89 12.92 -32.80
N LYS A 16 17.48 11.73 -32.95
CA LYS A 16 16.98 10.72 -33.89
C LYS A 16 16.15 9.61 -33.24
N ILE A 17 16.08 9.59 -31.91
CA ILE A 17 15.32 8.60 -31.17
C ILE A 17 14.31 9.35 -30.31
N THR A 18 13.04 9.00 -30.39
CA THR A 18 11.99 9.59 -29.55
C THR A 18 12.16 9.12 -28.11
N LEU A 19 11.58 9.85 -27.14
CA LEU A 19 11.59 9.44 -25.73
C LEU A 19 10.97 8.05 -25.53
N ASN A 20 9.95 7.69 -26.32
CA ASN A 20 9.33 6.37 -26.28
C ASN A 20 10.27 5.28 -26.79
N GLU A 21 10.96 5.51 -27.90
CA GLU A 21 11.97 4.55 -28.39
C GLU A 21 13.13 4.40 -27.40
N CYS A 22 13.49 5.47 -26.69
CA CYS A 22 14.48 5.41 -25.63
C CYS A 22 13.97 4.63 -24.40
N LEU A 23 12.70 4.81 -24.04
CA LEU A 23 12.05 4.07 -22.96
C LEU A 23 11.89 2.58 -23.33
N GLU A 24 11.53 2.25 -24.56
CA GLU A 24 11.46 0.87 -25.06
C GLU A 24 12.84 0.19 -25.09
N MET A 25 13.93 0.94 -25.36
CA MET A 25 15.30 0.42 -25.27
C MET A 25 15.78 0.10 -23.85
N TYR A 26 15.36 0.92 -22.87
CA TYR A 26 15.79 0.77 -21.46
C TYR A 26 14.76 0.07 -20.58
N TYR A 27 13.50 0.07 -20.98
CA TYR A 27 12.38 -0.58 -20.33
C TYR A 27 11.51 -1.26 -21.40
N PRO A 28 11.98 -2.34 -22.02
CA PRO A 28 11.12 -3.13 -22.89
C PRO A 28 9.89 -3.53 -22.07
N GLU A 29 8.69 -3.42 -22.67
CA GLU A 29 7.50 -3.97 -22.05
C GLU A 29 7.83 -5.38 -21.58
N ALA A 30 7.57 -5.64 -20.28
CA ALA A 30 7.97 -6.88 -19.65
C ALA A 30 7.21 -8.04 -20.31
N ASP A 31 7.85 -8.65 -21.28
CA ASP A 31 7.50 -9.99 -21.74
C ASP A 31 7.63 -10.91 -20.54
N GLU A 32 6.64 -11.76 -20.28
CA GLU A 32 6.65 -12.69 -19.15
C GLU A 32 7.90 -13.61 -19.17
N ASP A 33 8.54 -13.76 -20.31
CA ASP A 33 9.81 -14.44 -20.51
C ASP A 33 11.06 -13.64 -20.04
N ALA A 34 10.98 -12.31 -19.96
CA ALA A 34 12.15 -11.46 -19.64
C ALA A 34 12.63 -11.61 -18.18
N PHE A 35 11.77 -12.07 -17.25
CA PHE A 35 12.16 -12.30 -15.86
C PHE A 35 13.13 -13.50 -15.71
N TRP A 36 13.02 -14.50 -16.59
CA TRP A 36 13.92 -15.64 -16.62
C TRP A 36 15.27 -15.31 -17.28
N ASP A 37 15.30 -14.28 -18.13
CA ASP A 37 16.52 -13.77 -18.77
C ASP A 37 17.42 -12.98 -17.83
N MET A 38 16.95 -12.51 -16.67
CA MET A 38 17.81 -11.80 -15.71
C MET A 38 18.99 -12.65 -15.21
N ASP A 39 18.84 -13.98 -15.09
CA ASP A 39 19.95 -14.87 -14.69
C ASP A 39 20.93 -15.13 -15.85
N ILE A 40 20.45 -15.10 -17.08
CA ILE A 40 21.26 -15.26 -18.31
C ILE A 40 21.97 -13.95 -18.65
N ASN A 41 21.27 -12.82 -18.49
CA ASN A 41 21.76 -11.47 -18.77
C ASN A 41 22.39 -10.74 -17.58
N CYS A 42 22.60 -11.43 -16.44
CA CYS A 42 23.31 -10.82 -15.32
C CYS A 42 24.68 -10.30 -15.76
N SER A 43 24.87 -8.98 -15.68
CA SER A 43 26.10 -8.28 -16.07
C SER A 43 27.28 -8.54 -15.12
N ALA A 44 27.04 -9.21 -13.99
CA ALA A 44 28.06 -9.50 -12.98
C ALA A 44 29.16 -10.42 -13.52
N THR A 45 30.40 -10.00 -13.38
CA THR A 45 31.58 -10.81 -13.67
C THR A 45 31.69 -11.99 -12.69
N ILE A 46 32.15 -13.13 -13.15
CA ILE A 46 32.32 -14.36 -12.35
C ILE A 46 33.79 -14.43 -11.91
N PRO A 47 34.11 -14.23 -10.62
CA PRO A 47 35.49 -14.16 -10.15
C PRO A 47 36.19 -15.51 -10.10
N GLU A 48 37.50 -15.46 -10.09
CA GLU A 48 38.36 -16.64 -9.90
C GLU A 48 37.97 -17.40 -8.60
N GLY A 49 37.99 -18.73 -8.64
CA GLY A 49 37.60 -19.58 -7.52
C GLY A 49 36.14 -20.04 -7.52
N SER A 50 35.22 -19.30 -8.15
CA SER A 50 33.81 -19.71 -8.30
C SER A 50 33.39 -20.05 -9.73
N ARG A 51 34.27 -19.84 -10.73
CA ARG A 51 33.97 -20.01 -12.16
C ARG A 51 33.42 -21.38 -12.51
N ASN A 52 34.15 -22.46 -12.13
CA ASN A 52 33.80 -23.84 -12.50
C ASN A 52 32.45 -24.26 -11.87
N SER A 53 32.22 -23.94 -10.60
CA SER A 53 30.97 -24.27 -9.93
C SER A 53 29.79 -23.48 -10.51
N THR A 54 29.99 -22.21 -10.76
CA THR A 54 28.96 -21.32 -11.36
C THR A 54 28.62 -21.79 -12.78
N MET A 55 29.61 -22.07 -13.60
CA MET A 55 29.39 -22.53 -14.97
C MET A 55 28.80 -23.94 -15.04
N SER A 56 29.17 -24.86 -14.12
CA SER A 56 28.54 -26.20 -14.02
C SER A 56 27.05 -26.09 -13.66
N HIS A 57 26.70 -25.25 -12.68
CA HIS A 57 25.31 -25.01 -12.31
C HIS A 57 24.52 -24.32 -13.45
N PHE A 58 25.16 -23.40 -14.16
CA PHE A 58 24.53 -22.71 -15.29
C PHE A 58 24.29 -23.67 -16.46
N ALA A 59 25.29 -24.51 -16.83
CA ALA A 59 25.13 -25.54 -17.86
C ALA A 59 23.97 -26.49 -17.57
N GLY A 60 23.84 -26.95 -16.33
CA GLY A 60 22.73 -27.80 -15.92
C GLY A 60 21.36 -27.15 -16.05
N ARG A 61 21.27 -25.82 -15.72
CA ARG A 61 20.03 -25.04 -15.86
C ARG A 61 19.65 -24.80 -17.31
N VAL A 62 20.61 -24.45 -18.15
CA VAL A 62 20.39 -24.18 -19.58
C VAL A 62 19.94 -25.44 -20.31
N LEU A 63 20.61 -26.59 -20.07
CA LEU A 63 20.20 -27.88 -20.62
C LEU A 63 18.81 -28.32 -20.17
N LYS A 64 18.45 -28.02 -18.92
CA LYS A 64 17.12 -28.30 -18.38
C LYS A 64 16.04 -27.44 -19.05
N ARG A 65 16.36 -26.21 -19.46
CA ARG A 65 15.42 -25.25 -20.05
C ARG A 65 15.27 -25.43 -21.56
N TYR A 66 16.39 -25.53 -22.28
CA TYR A 66 16.41 -25.54 -23.74
C TYR A 66 16.67 -26.92 -24.35
N GLY A 67 16.91 -27.93 -23.50
CA GLY A 67 17.38 -29.21 -23.97
C GLY A 67 18.84 -29.18 -24.44
N ASP A 68 19.29 -30.27 -25.12
CA ASP A 68 20.61 -30.32 -25.74
C ASP A 68 20.57 -29.74 -27.16
N THR A 69 20.47 -28.39 -27.22
CA THR A 69 20.31 -27.60 -28.44
C THR A 69 21.47 -26.65 -28.63
N GLU A 70 21.63 -26.14 -29.85
CA GLU A 70 22.66 -25.11 -30.18
C GLU A 70 22.38 -23.80 -29.41
N GLU A 71 21.14 -23.47 -29.17
CA GLU A 71 20.70 -22.31 -28.37
C GLU A 71 21.18 -22.43 -26.91
N ALA A 72 21.04 -23.61 -26.32
CA ALA A 72 21.56 -23.88 -25.00
C ALA A 72 23.07 -23.71 -24.90
N TYR A 73 23.81 -24.18 -25.92
CA TYR A 73 25.27 -24.03 -25.97
C TYR A 73 25.69 -22.56 -26.13
N ASN A 74 25.01 -21.80 -26.98
CA ASN A 74 25.29 -20.39 -27.19
C ASN A 74 25.06 -19.58 -25.91
N ALA A 75 23.96 -19.80 -25.17
CA ALA A 75 23.72 -19.18 -23.88
C ALA A 75 24.80 -19.51 -22.83
N PHE A 76 25.29 -20.78 -22.84
CA PHE A 76 26.38 -21.18 -21.97
C PHE A 76 27.68 -20.43 -22.32
N MET A 77 28.02 -20.29 -23.60
CA MET A 77 29.24 -19.58 -24.05
C MET A 77 29.17 -18.07 -23.77
N GLU A 78 28.01 -17.45 -23.94
CA GLU A 78 27.80 -16.03 -23.56
C GLU A 78 28.04 -15.81 -22.06
N ARG A 79 27.58 -16.74 -21.23
CA ARG A 79 27.82 -16.65 -19.79
C ARG A 79 29.27 -16.89 -19.43
N ALA A 80 29.96 -17.81 -20.13
CA ALA A 80 31.37 -18.09 -19.95
C ALA A 80 32.27 -16.89 -20.26
N ALA A 81 31.88 -16.06 -21.22
CA ALA A 81 32.61 -14.83 -21.58
C ALA A 81 32.65 -13.80 -20.42
N LYS A 82 31.82 -13.96 -19.40
CA LYS A 82 31.80 -13.09 -18.19
C LYS A 82 32.72 -13.59 -17.07
N CYS A 83 33.47 -14.67 -17.27
CA CYS A 83 34.46 -15.17 -16.30
C CYS A 83 35.73 -14.31 -16.32
N GLU A 84 36.20 -13.87 -15.16
CA GLU A 84 37.46 -13.12 -15.00
C GLU A 84 38.38 -13.82 -13.96
N PRO A 85 39.57 -14.28 -14.38
CA PRO A 85 40.07 -14.43 -15.77
C PRO A 85 39.24 -15.45 -16.58
N PRO A 86 39.24 -15.42 -17.92
CA PRO A 86 38.49 -16.35 -18.75
C PRO A 86 38.85 -17.80 -18.46
N LEU A 87 37.90 -18.73 -18.62
CA LEU A 87 38.14 -20.17 -18.59
C LEU A 87 38.71 -20.61 -19.93
N GLU A 88 39.61 -21.60 -19.90
CA GLU A 88 40.13 -22.20 -21.14
C GLU A 88 39.03 -22.99 -21.88
N ASP A 89 39.07 -23.02 -23.21
CA ASP A 89 38.09 -23.72 -24.03
C ASP A 89 37.98 -25.21 -23.68
N ALA A 90 39.11 -25.85 -23.34
CA ALA A 90 39.15 -27.24 -22.90
C ALA A 90 38.38 -27.46 -21.58
N GLU A 91 38.44 -26.50 -20.67
CA GLU A 91 37.74 -26.51 -19.38
C GLU A 91 36.23 -26.30 -19.56
N LEU A 92 35.85 -25.32 -20.40
CA LEU A 92 34.46 -25.08 -20.76
C LEU A 92 33.82 -26.29 -21.44
N MET A 93 34.54 -26.93 -22.37
CA MET A 93 34.05 -28.15 -23.02
C MET A 93 33.91 -29.32 -22.06
N THR A 94 34.76 -29.41 -21.04
CA THR A 94 34.66 -30.44 -20.01
C THR A 94 33.41 -30.24 -19.15
N ILE A 95 33.14 -29.01 -18.73
CA ILE A 95 31.95 -28.66 -17.98
C ILE A 95 30.68 -28.95 -18.79
N TRP A 96 30.66 -28.52 -20.06
CA TRP A 96 29.52 -28.71 -20.95
C TRP A 96 29.22 -30.20 -21.19
N ARG A 97 30.23 -31.00 -21.55
CA ARG A 97 30.06 -32.44 -21.75
C ARG A 97 29.61 -33.17 -20.49
N SER A 98 30.11 -32.75 -19.34
CA SER A 98 29.66 -33.33 -18.05
C SER A 98 28.16 -33.05 -17.81
N ALA A 99 27.73 -31.84 -18.07
CA ALA A 99 26.32 -31.43 -17.95
C ALA A 99 25.42 -32.14 -18.99
N GLN A 100 25.87 -32.26 -20.26
CA GLN A 100 25.18 -33.04 -21.30
C GLN A 100 25.05 -34.52 -20.91
N GLY A 101 26.12 -35.13 -20.44
CA GLY A 101 26.09 -36.52 -20.01
C GLY A 101 25.19 -36.77 -18.79
N PHE A 102 25.03 -35.79 -17.93
CA PHE A 102 24.03 -35.81 -16.86
C PHE A 102 22.62 -35.70 -17.42
N TYR A 103 22.36 -34.70 -18.28
CA TYR A 103 21.07 -34.45 -18.92
C TYR A 103 20.60 -35.67 -19.73
N GLN A 104 21.47 -36.29 -20.54
CA GLN A 104 21.16 -37.48 -21.31
C GLN A 104 20.80 -38.69 -20.45
N ARG A 105 21.46 -38.85 -19.29
CA ARG A 105 21.14 -39.96 -18.36
C ARG A 105 19.79 -39.75 -17.67
N VAL A 106 19.43 -38.49 -17.41
CA VAL A 106 18.14 -38.13 -16.79
C VAL A 106 17.03 -38.22 -17.82
N SER A 107 17.24 -37.72 -19.04
CA SER A 107 16.26 -37.75 -20.13
C SER A 107 16.01 -39.14 -20.74
N ALA A 108 16.94 -40.07 -20.55
CA ALA A 108 16.80 -41.47 -21.00
C ALA A 108 16.07 -42.37 -19.99
N GLN A 109 15.62 -41.82 -18.85
CA GLN A 109 14.83 -42.61 -17.88
C GLN A 109 13.38 -42.71 -18.39
N ASP A 110 12.79 -43.90 -18.30
CA ASP A 110 11.43 -44.17 -18.75
C ASP A 110 10.35 -43.26 -18.12
N ASN A 111 10.70 -42.60 -17.03
CA ASN A 111 9.85 -41.69 -16.26
C ASN A 111 10.25 -40.21 -16.42
N TYR A 112 11.09 -39.88 -17.41
CA TYR A 112 11.46 -38.48 -17.64
C TYR A 112 10.28 -37.73 -18.28
N VAL A 113 9.78 -36.77 -17.55
CA VAL A 113 8.80 -35.81 -18.08
C VAL A 113 9.57 -34.54 -18.46
N PRO A 114 9.52 -34.09 -19.72
CA PRO A 114 10.13 -32.84 -20.13
C PRO A 114 9.58 -31.67 -19.29
N PRO A 115 10.41 -30.67 -18.96
CA PRO A 115 9.97 -29.54 -18.15
C PRO A 115 8.72 -28.85 -18.65
N GLU A 116 8.55 -28.74 -19.96
CA GLU A 116 7.37 -28.18 -20.59
C GLU A 116 6.09 -28.98 -20.30
N GLN A 117 6.17 -30.30 -20.38
CA GLN A 117 5.04 -31.18 -20.01
C GLN A 117 4.81 -31.14 -18.49
N TRP A 118 5.86 -31.11 -17.70
CA TRP A 118 5.77 -31.06 -16.24
C TRP A 118 5.14 -29.76 -15.75
N ASN A 119 5.49 -28.64 -16.38
CA ASN A 119 4.91 -27.32 -16.08
C ASN A 119 3.48 -27.19 -16.65
N ALA A 120 3.21 -27.73 -17.84
CA ALA A 120 1.87 -27.74 -18.44
C ALA A 120 0.89 -28.64 -17.68
N GLU A 121 1.35 -29.78 -17.14
CA GLU A 121 0.53 -30.66 -16.29
C GLU A 121 0.28 -30.09 -14.89
N ARG A 122 1.10 -29.15 -14.42
CA ARG A 122 0.97 -28.50 -13.10
C ARG A 122 0.26 -27.15 -13.18
N SER A 123 0.50 -26.39 -14.24
CA SER A 123 -0.18 -25.10 -14.42
C SER A 123 -1.65 -25.32 -14.68
N GLY A 124 -2.48 -25.01 -13.70
CA GLY A 124 -3.93 -25.08 -13.80
C GLY A 124 -4.60 -26.22 -13.01
N ARG A 125 -3.85 -27.04 -12.28
CA ARG A 125 -4.43 -28.11 -11.45
C ARG A 125 -5.04 -27.58 -10.16
N PHE A 126 -4.44 -26.52 -9.58
CA PHE A 126 -4.91 -25.86 -8.38
C PHE A 126 -4.95 -24.36 -8.62
N THR A 127 -6.00 -23.70 -8.12
CA THR A 127 -6.22 -22.26 -8.28
C THR A 127 -5.23 -21.42 -7.47
N TYR A 128 -4.85 -21.93 -6.30
CA TYR A 128 -3.98 -21.25 -5.35
C TYR A 128 -2.58 -21.88 -5.23
N ASP A 129 -2.16 -22.74 -6.16
CA ASP A 129 -0.76 -23.20 -6.24
C ASP A 129 0.06 -22.14 -7.00
N PRO A 130 1.11 -21.57 -6.40
CA PRO A 130 1.93 -20.59 -7.11
C PRO A 130 2.72 -21.27 -8.25
N ASP A 131 3.00 -20.52 -9.31
CA ASP A 131 3.76 -21.00 -10.48
C ASP A 131 5.11 -21.57 -10.07
N ASP A 132 5.76 -20.93 -9.11
CA ASP A 132 6.91 -21.50 -8.40
C ASP A 132 6.61 -21.56 -6.89
N ARG A 133 6.95 -22.67 -6.24
CA ARG A 133 6.72 -22.88 -4.80
C ARG A 133 7.82 -22.26 -3.93
N THR A 134 8.20 -21.00 -4.26
CA THR A 134 9.14 -20.17 -3.51
C THR A 134 8.42 -19.07 -2.74
N ASP A 135 9.17 -18.27 -1.95
CA ASP A 135 8.62 -17.09 -1.28
C ASP A 135 8.21 -16.02 -2.30
N ILE A 136 8.87 -15.95 -3.46
CA ILE A 136 8.54 -15.03 -4.55
C ILE A 136 7.25 -15.44 -5.25
N GLY A 137 7.10 -16.72 -5.61
CA GLY A 137 5.87 -17.22 -6.21
C GLY A 137 4.66 -17.02 -5.31
N GLU A 138 4.81 -17.28 -4.01
CA GLU A 138 3.78 -17.03 -3.00
C GLU A 138 3.43 -15.53 -2.90
N ALA A 139 4.42 -14.65 -2.98
CA ALA A 139 4.22 -13.20 -2.98
C ALA A 139 3.44 -12.72 -4.22
N ARG A 140 3.73 -13.28 -5.40
CA ARG A 140 2.99 -13.00 -6.64
C ARG A 140 1.55 -13.47 -6.55
N LEU A 141 1.34 -14.67 -6.03
CA LEU A 141 0.00 -15.23 -5.80
C LEU A 141 -0.80 -14.35 -4.82
N LEU A 142 -0.17 -13.89 -3.74
CA LEU A 142 -0.76 -12.94 -2.81
C LEU A 142 -1.19 -11.65 -3.53
N GLY A 143 -0.31 -11.08 -4.36
CA GLY A 143 -0.62 -9.90 -5.17
C GLY A 143 -1.78 -10.16 -6.13
N LYS A 144 -1.78 -11.27 -6.85
CA LYS A 144 -2.83 -11.64 -7.81
C LYS A 144 -4.23 -11.68 -7.18
N HIS A 145 -4.36 -12.24 -5.97
CA HIS A 145 -5.66 -12.45 -5.33
C HIS A 145 -6.06 -11.36 -4.34
N PHE A 146 -5.10 -10.65 -3.74
CA PHE A 146 -5.37 -9.73 -2.63
C PHE A 146 -4.91 -8.28 -2.88
N ILE A 147 -4.60 -7.90 -4.13
CA ILE A 147 -4.16 -6.54 -4.47
C ILE A 147 -5.21 -5.47 -4.13
N GLN A 148 -6.51 -5.82 -4.13
CA GLN A 148 -7.60 -4.93 -3.74
C GLN A 148 -7.81 -4.86 -2.21
N GLU A 149 -7.15 -5.73 -1.45
CA GLU A 149 -7.27 -5.78 0.00
C GLU A 149 -5.97 -5.38 0.71
N LEU A 150 -4.80 -5.63 0.10
CA LEU A 150 -3.49 -5.37 0.70
C LEU A 150 -2.60 -4.56 -0.25
N ARG A 151 -2.00 -3.50 0.26
CA ARG A 151 -1.00 -2.69 -0.43
C ARG A 151 0.18 -2.39 0.48
N TYR A 152 1.28 -1.99 -0.12
CA TYR A 152 2.49 -1.58 0.58
C TYR A 152 2.93 -0.20 0.12
N SER A 153 3.41 0.62 1.05
CA SER A 153 4.08 1.88 0.74
C SER A 153 5.26 2.10 1.68
N PRO A 154 6.43 2.52 1.18
CA PRO A 154 7.59 2.81 2.05
C PRO A 154 7.29 3.84 3.15
N ALA A 155 6.38 4.78 2.89
CA ALA A 155 6.00 5.83 3.84
C ALA A 155 5.10 5.34 4.98
N THR A 156 4.26 4.32 4.74
CA THR A 156 3.26 3.83 5.71
C THR A 156 3.50 2.41 6.16
N ASP A 157 4.27 1.60 5.41
CA ASP A 157 4.31 0.15 5.51
C ASP A 157 3.05 -0.49 4.88
N TYR A 158 2.65 -1.66 5.33
CA TYR A 158 1.44 -2.31 4.84
C TYR A 158 0.18 -1.57 5.23
N ILE A 159 -0.71 -1.42 4.26
CA ILE A 159 -2.06 -0.91 4.44
C ILE A 159 -3.05 -1.98 3.96
N ARG A 160 -4.15 -2.13 4.68
CA ARG A 160 -5.23 -3.06 4.36
C ARG A 160 -6.54 -2.30 4.19
N PHE A 161 -7.30 -2.66 3.18
CA PHE A 161 -8.66 -2.18 2.98
C PHE A 161 -9.59 -2.96 3.93
N ASP A 162 -10.33 -2.24 4.78
CA ASP A 162 -11.21 -2.82 5.80
C ASP A 162 -12.67 -2.97 5.33
N GLY A 163 -12.90 -2.73 4.04
CA GLY A 163 -14.24 -2.68 3.44
C GLY A 163 -14.78 -1.26 3.28
N ALA A 164 -14.14 -0.25 3.90
CA ALA A 164 -14.50 1.15 3.78
C ALA A 164 -13.32 2.05 3.40
N CYS A 165 -12.18 1.88 4.05
CA CYS A 165 -10.97 2.65 3.76
C CYS A 165 -9.69 1.87 4.05
N TRP A 166 -8.55 2.40 3.60
CA TRP A 166 -7.24 1.80 3.79
C TRP A 166 -6.66 2.16 5.17
N GLN A 167 -6.26 1.15 5.93
CA GLN A 167 -5.71 1.31 7.28
C GLN A 167 -4.27 0.80 7.37
N GLU A 168 -3.38 1.56 7.99
CA GLU A 168 -2.03 1.07 8.32
C GLU A 168 -2.13 -0.05 9.35
N THR A 169 -1.69 -1.26 9.02
CA THR A 169 -1.74 -2.38 9.95
C THR A 169 -0.77 -3.51 9.60
N LYS A 170 0.18 -3.76 10.49
CA LYS A 170 1.07 -4.94 10.37
C LYS A 170 0.34 -6.26 10.68
N PRO A 171 -0.48 -6.35 11.73
CA PRO A 171 -1.27 -7.54 11.99
C PRO A 171 -2.25 -7.86 10.86
N GLY A 172 -2.86 -6.83 10.24
CA GLY A 172 -3.76 -7.00 9.11
C GLY A 172 -3.08 -7.58 7.87
N ALA A 173 -1.84 -7.19 7.57
CA ALA A 173 -1.08 -7.78 6.47
C ALA A 173 -0.84 -9.28 6.70
N ARG A 174 -0.50 -9.68 7.94
CA ARG A 174 -0.36 -11.10 8.27
C ARG A 174 -1.68 -11.86 8.14
N ALA A 175 -2.80 -11.24 8.53
CA ALA A 175 -4.11 -11.83 8.40
C ALA A 175 -4.49 -12.13 6.94
N VAL A 176 -4.09 -11.29 5.99
CA VAL A 176 -4.30 -11.53 4.55
C VAL A 176 -3.49 -12.73 4.07
N VAL A 177 -2.22 -12.88 4.51
CA VAL A 177 -1.43 -14.10 4.19
C VAL A 177 -2.06 -15.34 4.83
N HIS A 178 -2.60 -15.24 6.05
CA HIS A 178 -3.34 -16.36 6.66
C HIS A 178 -4.55 -16.73 5.80
N ALA A 179 -5.33 -15.75 5.33
CA ALA A 179 -6.48 -16.00 4.46
C ALA A 179 -6.06 -16.70 3.15
N LEU A 180 -4.96 -16.28 2.51
CA LEU A 180 -4.42 -16.99 1.35
C LEU A 180 -4.09 -18.44 1.69
N THR A 181 -3.33 -18.67 2.77
CA THR A 181 -2.96 -20.03 3.16
C THR A 181 -4.12 -20.89 3.63
N ASP A 182 -5.21 -20.28 4.11
CA ASP A 182 -6.46 -20.99 4.43
C ASP A 182 -7.16 -21.48 3.15
N LEU A 183 -7.25 -20.64 2.11
CA LEU A 183 -7.76 -21.03 0.79
C LEU A 183 -6.92 -22.15 0.16
N GLN A 184 -5.59 -22.02 0.24
CA GLN A 184 -4.67 -23.07 -0.23
C GLN A 184 -4.89 -24.39 0.52
N LEU A 185 -5.09 -24.34 1.84
CA LEU A 185 -5.28 -25.53 2.66
C LEU A 185 -6.61 -26.23 2.31
N GLU A 186 -7.69 -25.48 2.20
CA GLU A 186 -8.99 -26.00 1.80
C GLU A 186 -8.92 -26.70 0.43
N GLU A 187 -8.27 -26.06 -0.53
CA GLU A 187 -8.06 -26.62 -1.87
C GLU A 187 -7.21 -27.90 -1.82
N ALA A 188 -6.12 -27.89 -1.04
CA ALA A 188 -5.22 -29.02 -0.90
C ALA A 188 -5.88 -30.24 -0.23
N GLU A 189 -6.65 -30.00 0.84
CA GLU A 189 -7.38 -31.07 1.55
C GLU A 189 -8.46 -31.69 0.66
N LYS A 190 -9.18 -30.87 -0.09
CA LYS A 190 -10.16 -31.33 -1.09
C LYS A 190 -9.48 -32.18 -2.15
N ALA A 191 -8.37 -31.72 -2.72
CA ALA A 191 -7.62 -32.45 -3.73
C ALA A 191 -7.09 -33.80 -3.23
N VAL A 192 -6.58 -33.87 -1.99
CA VAL A 192 -6.14 -35.12 -1.37
C VAL A 192 -7.33 -36.09 -1.21
N SER A 193 -8.48 -35.59 -0.73
CA SER A 193 -9.68 -36.44 -0.57
C SER A 193 -10.16 -37.02 -1.90
N GLU A 194 -10.23 -36.20 -2.96
CA GLU A 194 -10.60 -36.63 -4.30
C GLU A 194 -9.59 -37.64 -4.88
N ALA A 195 -8.30 -37.40 -4.68
CA ALA A 195 -7.25 -38.31 -5.15
C ALA A 195 -7.28 -39.67 -4.41
N ILE A 196 -7.57 -39.71 -3.10
CA ILE A 196 -7.78 -40.95 -2.35
C ILE A 196 -8.97 -41.73 -2.90
N GLN A 197 -10.09 -41.05 -3.22
CA GLN A 197 -11.24 -41.72 -3.83
C GLN A 197 -10.90 -42.33 -5.20
N LYS A 198 -10.13 -41.62 -6.06
CA LYS A 198 -9.64 -42.16 -7.33
C LYS A 198 -8.72 -43.35 -7.14
N MET A 199 -7.80 -43.29 -6.18
CA MET A 199 -6.91 -44.41 -5.85
C MET A 199 -7.65 -45.66 -5.39
N THR A 200 -8.70 -45.46 -4.60
CA THR A 200 -9.55 -46.56 -4.13
C THR A 200 -10.37 -47.16 -5.26
N SER A 201 -11.01 -46.31 -6.10
CA SER A 201 -11.85 -46.75 -7.21
C SER A 201 -11.08 -47.45 -8.34
N SER A 202 -9.80 -47.04 -8.58
CA SER A 202 -8.92 -47.68 -9.56
C SER A 202 -8.23 -48.96 -9.05
N GLY A 203 -8.32 -49.23 -7.74
CA GLY A 203 -7.58 -50.33 -7.11
C GLY A 203 -6.07 -50.05 -6.92
N ALA A 204 -5.61 -48.83 -7.15
CA ALA A 204 -4.20 -48.43 -6.98
C ALA A 204 -3.74 -48.60 -5.52
N GLN A 205 -4.65 -48.36 -4.56
CA GLN A 205 -4.36 -48.50 -3.13
C GLN A 205 -4.04 -49.95 -2.74
N GLU A 206 -4.69 -50.94 -3.33
CA GLU A 206 -4.45 -52.36 -3.09
C GLU A 206 -3.05 -52.75 -3.59
N VAL A 207 -2.71 -52.34 -4.83
CA VAL A 207 -1.39 -52.59 -5.40
C VAL A 207 -0.26 -52.01 -4.55
N LEU A 208 -0.47 -50.83 -3.96
CA LEU A 208 0.51 -50.21 -3.07
C LEU A 208 0.60 -50.87 -1.71
N SER A 209 -0.50 -51.45 -1.18
CA SER A 209 -0.50 -52.09 0.13
C SER A 209 0.21 -53.46 0.10
N GLU A 210 0.16 -54.14 -1.03
CA GLU A 210 0.72 -55.49 -1.19
C GLU A 210 2.18 -55.49 -1.67
N ASN A 211 2.71 -54.36 -2.16
CA ASN A 211 4.04 -54.29 -2.77
C ASN A 211 4.86 -53.11 -2.22
N THR A 212 6.18 -53.20 -2.30
CA THR A 212 7.03 -52.04 -2.08
C THR A 212 6.75 -51.01 -3.16
N ARG A 213 6.82 -49.71 -2.82
CA ARG A 213 6.50 -48.57 -3.70
C ARG A 213 7.05 -48.72 -5.12
N LYS A 214 8.35 -49.05 -5.24
CA LYS A 214 9.05 -49.20 -6.54
C LYS A 214 8.51 -50.39 -7.38
N LYS A 215 8.05 -51.45 -6.73
CA LYS A 215 7.47 -52.62 -7.40
C LYS A 215 6.02 -52.34 -7.80
N ALA A 216 5.26 -51.67 -6.93
CA ALA A 216 3.90 -51.28 -7.18
C ALA A 216 3.80 -50.33 -8.40
N GLU A 217 4.68 -49.33 -8.50
CA GLU A 217 4.72 -48.40 -9.64
C GLU A 217 4.93 -49.13 -10.99
N GLY A 218 5.74 -50.22 -11.00
CA GLY A 218 5.95 -51.04 -12.21
C GLY A 218 4.80 -52.02 -12.54
N MET A 219 3.86 -52.22 -11.59
CA MET A 219 2.73 -53.17 -11.77
C MET A 219 1.40 -52.46 -12.01
N MET A 220 1.35 -51.14 -11.83
CA MET A 220 0.14 -50.34 -12.01
C MET A 220 -0.31 -50.26 -13.48
N SER A 221 -1.62 -50.37 -13.69
CA SER A 221 -2.22 -50.00 -14.96
C SER A 221 -2.06 -48.48 -15.22
N PRO A 222 -2.20 -47.99 -16.47
CA PRO A 222 -2.12 -46.56 -16.76
C PRO A 222 -3.08 -45.74 -15.90
N GLU A 223 -4.30 -46.20 -15.65
CA GLU A 223 -5.29 -45.55 -14.81
C GLU A 223 -4.88 -45.53 -13.33
N GLN A 224 -4.35 -46.61 -12.81
CA GLN A 224 -3.83 -46.69 -11.45
C GLN A 224 -2.61 -45.78 -11.27
N ALA A 225 -1.72 -45.72 -12.25
CA ALA A 225 -0.55 -44.86 -12.23
C ALA A 225 -0.94 -43.36 -12.28
N GLU A 226 -2.00 -43.02 -13.02
CA GLU A 226 -2.55 -41.65 -13.03
C GLU A 226 -3.15 -41.29 -11.67
N ALA A 227 -4.01 -42.14 -11.10
CA ALA A 227 -4.57 -41.92 -9.76
C ALA A 227 -3.51 -41.74 -8.68
N TYR A 228 -2.42 -42.54 -8.77
CA TYR A 228 -1.29 -42.43 -7.85
C TYR A 228 -0.49 -41.13 -8.03
N ARG A 229 -0.28 -40.68 -9.27
CA ARG A 229 0.35 -39.38 -9.56
C ARG A 229 -0.49 -38.23 -9.02
N ASP A 230 -1.83 -38.28 -9.20
CA ASP A 230 -2.75 -37.31 -8.67
C ASP A 230 -2.64 -37.20 -7.14
N PHE A 231 -2.63 -38.33 -6.46
CA PHE A 231 -2.46 -38.39 -5.02
C PHE A 231 -1.11 -37.81 -4.55
N MET A 232 -0.01 -38.19 -5.20
CA MET A 232 1.32 -37.67 -4.87
C MET A 232 1.43 -36.16 -5.10
N ALA A 233 0.79 -35.64 -6.15
CA ALA A 233 0.76 -34.22 -6.43
C ALA A 233 -0.07 -33.45 -5.38
N ALA A 234 -1.24 -33.96 -4.98
CA ALA A 234 -2.06 -33.36 -3.95
C ALA A 234 -1.36 -33.36 -2.57
N GLU A 235 -0.72 -34.47 -2.18
CA GLU A 235 0.06 -34.55 -0.95
C GLU A 235 1.26 -33.61 -0.95
N ALA A 236 1.97 -33.49 -2.08
CA ALA A 236 3.07 -32.54 -2.22
C ALA A 236 2.60 -31.07 -2.11
N TYR A 237 1.41 -30.77 -2.64
CA TYR A 237 0.80 -29.45 -2.50
C TYR A 237 0.40 -29.20 -1.05
N ARG A 238 -0.28 -30.13 -0.39
CA ARG A 238 -0.65 -30.03 1.03
C ARG A 238 0.58 -29.82 1.93
N ALA A 239 1.65 -30.55 1.71
CA ALA A 239 2.90 -30.39 2.46
C ALA A 239 3.54 -29.02 2.25
N PHE A 240 3.49 -28.50 1.01
CA PHE A 240 3.91 -27.13 0.70
C PHE A 240 3.08 -26.11 1.47
N VAL A 241 1.74 -26.23 1.47
CA VAL A 241 0.84 -25.30 2.16
C VAL A 241 1.10 -25.27 3.66
N PHE A 242 1.27 -26.43 4.32
CA PHE A 242 1.62 -26.47 5.74
C PHE A 242 2.90 -25.69 6.05
N LYS A 243 3.92 -25.78 5.18
CA LYS A 243 5.15 -25.02 5.33
C LYS A 243 4.91 -23.51 5.16
N ARG A 244 3.99 -23.10 4.27
CA ARG A 244 3.64 -21.66 4.10
C ARG A 244 2.97 -21.06 5.33
N ARG A 245 2.31 -21.86 6.16
CA ARG A 245 1.63 -21.43 7.40
C ARG A 245 2.59 -21.18 8.57
N GLU A 246 3.87 -21.50 8.43
CA GLU A 246 4.88 -21.19 9.43
C GLU A 246 5.14 -19.67 9.51
N SER A 247 5.36 -19.17 10.72
CA SER A 247 5.60 -17.72 10.97
C SER A 247 6.76 -17.15 10.15
N LYS A 248 7.81 -17.95 9.90
CA LYS A 248 8.96 -17.58 9.08
C LYS A 248 8.54 -17.39 7.61
N SER A 249 7.79 -18.33 7.08
CA SER A 249 7.31 -18.29 5.68
C SER A 249 6.35 -17.13 5.46
N ILE A 250 5.40 -16.90 6.37
CA ILE A 250 4.50 -15.74 6.32
C ILE A 250 5.29 -14.43 6.29
N SER A 251 6.34 -14.32 7.09
CA SER A 251 7.16 -13.11 7.14
C SER A 251 8.02 -12.95 5.87
N ALA A 252 8.48 -14.05 5.28
CA ALA A 252 9.21 -14.05 4.01
C ALA A 252 8.29 -13.66 2.85
N THR A 253 7.10 -14.27 2.75
CA THR A 253 6.08 -13.90 1.75
C THR A 253 5.77 -12.41 1.79
N LEU A 254 5.52 -11.84 2.99
CA LEU A 254 5.28 -10.41 3.10
C LEU A 254 6.48 -9.57 2.66
N LYS A 255 7.70 -9.99 2.95
CA LYS A 255 8.89 -9.24 2.53
C LYS A 255 9.03 -9.22 1.00
N GLU A 256 8.84 -10.35 0.35
CA GLU A 256 8.90 -10.46 -1.11
C GLU A 256 7.67 -9.86 -1.82
N ALA A 257 6.55 -9.70 -1.11
CA ALA A 257 5.34 -9.07 -1.65
C ALA A 257 5.41 -7.53 -1.71
N GLN A 258 6.38 -6.90 -1.05
CA GLN A 258 6.50 -5.43 -1.05
C GLN A 258 6.52 -4.83 -2.46
N PRO A 259 7.41 -5.27 -3.39
CA PRO A 259 7.44 -4.71 -4.73
C PRO A 259 6.18 -5.00 -5.57
N VAL A 260 5.51 -6.13 -5.31
CA VAL A 260 4.28 -6.52 -6.02
C VAL A 260 3.08 -5.67 -5.58
N LEU A 261 3.03 -5.30 -4.30
CA LEU A 261 1.92 -4.56 -3.67
C LEU A 261 2.20 -3.06 -3.55
N GLU A 262 3.34 -2.59 -4.06
CA GLU A 262 3.78 -1.20 -3.89
C GLU A 262 2.79 -0.21 -4.50
N ILE A 263 2.53 0.85 -3.74
CA ILE A 263 1.75 2.02 -4.16
C ILE A 263 2.51 3.29 -3.82
N GLN A 264 2.51 4.23 -4.75
CA GLN A 264 3.10 5.54 -4.52
C GLN A 264 2.34 6.30 -3.42
N PRO A 265 3.03 6.90 -2.44
CA PRO A 265 2.38 7.64 -1.35
C PRO A 265 1.43 8.74 -1.81
N GLY A 266 1.68 9.34 -2.98
CA GLY A 266 0.84 10.39 -3.57
C GLY A 266 -0.49 9.91 -4.14
N MET A 267 -0.71 8.60 -4.28
CA MET A 267 -2.00 8.06 -4.69
C MET A 267 -3.00 7.99 -3.54
N LEU A 268 -2.52 7.93 -2.29
CA LEU A 268 -3.38 7.89 -1.11
C LEU A 268 -4.02 9.26 -0.89
N ASP A 269 -5.35 9.26 -0.70
CA ASP A 269 -6.19 10.44 -0.48
C ASP A 269 -6.07 11.50 -1.61
N LYS A 270 -5.84 11.05 -2.86
CA LYS A 270 -5.57 11.94 -4.01
C LYS A 270 -6.78 12.73 -4.45
N ASP A 271 -7.98 12.15 -4.45
CA ASP A 271 -9.21 12.87 -4.81
C ASP A 271 -9.77 13.60 -3.60
N TRP A 272 -9.58 14.89 -3.57
CA TRP A 272 -9.95 15.76 -2.46
C TRP A 272 -11.46 15.88 -2.24
N PHE A 273 -12.26 15.57 -3.25
CA PHE A 273 -13.71 15.65 -3.21
C PHE A 273 -14.39 14.36 -2.77
N LEU A 274 -13.65 13.26 -2.65
CA LEU A 274 -14.22 12.04 -2.11
C LEU A 274 -14.19 12.06 -0.58
N LEU A 275 -15.35 11.89 0.04
CA LEU A 275 -15.51 11.81 1.49
C LEU A 275 -16.03 10.42 1.87
N CYS A 276 -15.20 9.62 2.53
CA CYS A 276 -15.62 8.33 3.08
C CYS A 276 -16.41 8.53 4.37
N ALA A 277 -17.59 7.91 4.46
CA ALA A 277 -18.47 7.90 5.62
C ALA A 277 -18.93 6.46 5.90
N PRO A 278 -19.45 6.13 7.09
CA PRO A 278 -19.82 4.75 7.45
C PRO A 278 -20.85 4.09 6.51
N ASN A 279 -21.63 4.86 5.77
CA ASN A 279 -22.66 4.38 4.84
C ASN A 279 -22.23 4.40 3.36
N GLY A 280 -21.00 4.77 3.04
CA GLY A 280 -20.48 4.84 1.68
C GLY A 280 -19.55 6.02 1.44
N THR A 281 -19.07 6.16 0.22
CA THR A 281 -18.21 7.27 -0.24
C THR A 281 -19.06 8.30 -0.98
N TYR A 282 -18.94 9.55 -0.56
CA TYR A 282 -19.60 10.70 -1.19
C TYR A 282 -18.66 11.41 -2.15
N ASP A 283 -19.07 11.60 -3.39
CA ASP A 283 -18.48 12.59 -4.29
C ASP A 283 -19.09 13.95 -4.02
N LEU A 284 -18.38 14.79 -3.28
CA LEU A 284 -18.88 16.10 -2.83
C LEU A 284 -19.21 17.05 -3.98
N ARG A 285 -18.68 16.81 -5.19
CA ARG A 285 -19.06 17.56 -6.41
C ARG A 285 -20.53 17.37 -6.77
N LYS A 286 -21.12 16.24 -6.37
CA LYS A 286 -22.52 15.88 -6.58
C LYS A 286 -23.38 16.06 -5.33
N GLY A 287 -22.79 16.52 -4.23
CA GLY A 287 -23.45 16.66 -2.95
C GLY A 287 -23.92 15.31 -2.38
N LEU A 288 -25.13 15.26 -1.82
CA LEU A 288 -25.69 14.03 -1.24
C LEU A 288 -26.00 12.95 -2.31
N ASP A 289 -26.28 13.37 -3.54
CA ASP A 289 -26.53 12.46 -4.66
C ASP A 289 -25.27 11.74 -5.14
N GLY A 290 -24.09 12.16 -4.63
CA GLY A 290 -22.80 11.54 -4.90
C GLY A 290 -22.48 10.32 -4.02
N LEU A 291 -23.42 9.83 -3.22
CA LEU A 291 -23.24 8.63 -2.40
C LEU A 291 -23.09 7.38 -3.30
N ARG A 292 -22.06 6.59 -3.06
CA ARG A 292 -21.82 5.30 -3.67
C ARG A 292 -21.17 4.32 -2.71
N GLU A 293 -21.09 3.07 -3.07
CA GLU A 293 -20.37 2.06 -2.31
C GLU A 293 -18.88 2.41 -2.19
N HIS A 294 -18.25 1.93 -1.13
CA HIS A 294 -16.81 2.05 -0.96
C HIS A 294 -16.05 1.27 -2.03
N SER A 295 -14.93 1.83 -2.47
CA SER A 295 -14.05 1.17 -3.43
C SER A 295 -12.61 1.22 -2.95
N PRO A 296 -11.87 0.10 -3.00
CA PRO A 296 -10.44 0.11 -2.73
C PRO A 296 -9.65 1.00 -3.71
N ASP A 297 -10.15 1.21 -4.94
CA ASP A 297 -9.52 2.03 -5.96
C ASP A 297 -9.57 3.53 -5.67
N ASP A 298 -10.36 3.95 -4.69
CA ASP A 298 -10.38 5.33 -4.22
C ASP A 298 -9.14 5.70 -3.38
N PHE A 299 -8.43 4.71 -2.88
CA PHE A 299 -7.26 4.87 -2.02
C PHE A 299 -7.46 5.83 -0.84
N ILE A 300 -8.67 5.90 -0.31
CA ILE A 300 -9.01 6.74 0.84
C ILE A 300 -8.49 6.09 2.13
N THR A 301 -7.80 6.86 2.98
CA THR A 301 -7.23 6.38 4.24
C THR A 301 -7.96 6.88 5.49
N LYS A 302 -9.00 7.67 5.32
CA LYS A 302 -9.73 8.35 6.40
C LYS A 302 -11.24 8.13 6.23
N MET A 303 -11.97 8.22 7.34
CA MET A 303 -13.43 8.09 7.34
C MET A 303 -14.04 9.03 8.39
N THR A 304 -15.22 9.55 8.12
CA THR A 304 -16.00 10.28 9.12
C THR A 304 -16.51 9.32 10.19
N ALA A 305 -16.75 9.83 11.40
CA ALA A 305 -17.27 8.99 12.48
C ALA A 305 -18.76 8.66 12.31
N TYR A 306 -19.48 9.46 11.54
CA TYR A 306 -20.92 9.36 11.35
C TYR A 306 -21.30 9.57 9.89
N ALA A 307 -22.34 8.87 9.46
CA ALA A 307 -22.97 9.12 8.17
C ALA A 307 -23.76 10.44 8.20
N PRO A 308 -23.79 11.21 7.11
CA PRO A 308 -24.67 12.39 6.99
C PRO A 308 -26.13 12.03 7.25
N SER A 309 -26.80 12.87 8.05
CA SER A 309 -28.19 12.66 8.46
C SER A 309 -28.86 14.00 8.81
N ASP A 310 -30.16 14.09 8.66
CA ASP A 310 -30.97 15.26 9.06
C ASP A 310 -31.45 15.22 10.53
N LYS A 311 -31.18 14.13 11.23
CA LYS A 311 -31.64 13.96 12.63
C LYS A 311 -31.00 15.01 13.56
N GLY A 312 -31.79 15.81 14.32
CA GLY A 312 -31.37 16.84 15.29
C GLY A 312 -30.76 18.09 14.66
N MET A 313 -30.91 18.31 13.36
CA MET A 313 -30.51 19.56 12.68
C MET A 313 -31.00 20.81 13.45
N GLU A 314 -32.20 20.76 13.99
CA GLU A 314 -32.78 21.86 14.78
C GLU A 314 -31.93 22.21 16.02
N ILE A 315 -31.40 21.18 16.72
CA ILE A 315 -30.53 21.37 17.88
C ILE A 315 -29.20 22.03 17.47
N TRP A 316 -28.66 21.62 16.32
CA TRP A 316 -27.43 22.22 15.80
C TRP A 316 -27.63 23.68 15.39
N LEU A 317 -28.73 23.99 14.71
CA LEU A 317 -29.07 25.35 14.31
C LEU A 317 -29.32 26.23 15.53
N ASP A 318 -29.98 25.72 16.56
CA ASP A 318 -30.19 26.43 17.83
C ASP A 318 -28.86 26.70 18.55
N ALA A 319 -27.97 25.72 18.57
CA ALA A 319 -26.61 25.87 19.12
C ALA A 319 -25.82 26.95 18.36
N LEU A 320 -25.85 26.95 17.02
CA LEU A 320 -25.22 28.00 16.22
C LEU A 320 -25.82 29.40 16.52
N ASN A 321 -27.13 29.49 16.61
CA ASN A 321 -27.82 30.74 16.96
C ASN A 321 -27.38 31.25 18.34
N THR A 322 -27.21 30.34 19.30
CA THR A 322 -26.71 30.66 20.64
C THR A 322 -25.25 31.12 20.61
N PHE A 323 -24.36 30.34 19.97
CA PHE A 323 -22.91 30.60 19.95
C PHE A 323 -22.57 31.92 19.26
N PHE A 324 -23.32 32.29 18.24
CA PHE A 324 -23.12 33.48 17.44
C PHE A 324 -24.14 34.62 17.71
N CYS A 325 -24.88 34.54 18.83
CA CYS A 325 -25.81 35.57 19.27
C CYS A 325 -26.84 35.97 18.20
N GLY A 326 -27.31 35.05 17.38
CA GLY A 326 -28.28 35.29 16.32
C GLY A 326 -27.75 36.03 15.09
N ASP A 327 -26.44 36.24 14.98
CA ASP A 327 -25.82 36.84 13.79
C ASP A 327 -25.90 35.89 12.59
N LYS A 328 -26.92 36.05 11.77
CA LYS A 328 -27.17 35.19 10.60
C LYS A 328 -26.02 35.20 9.59
N THR A 329 -25.35 36.34 9.41
CA THR A 329 -24.24 36.50 8.47
C THR A 329 -23.04 35.67 8.93
N LEU A 330 -22.71 35.77 10.23
CA LEU A 330 -21.65 35.01 10.83
C LEU A 330 -21.95 33.49 10.86
N ILE A 331 -23.20 33.11 11.15
CA ILE A 331 -23.67 31.72 11.10
C ILE A 331 -23.49 31.15 9.69
N GLN A 332 -23.93 31.84 8.64
CA GLN A 332 -23.74 31.40 7.26
C GLN A 332 -22.26 31.28 6.88
N TYR A 333 -21.44 32.24 7.32
CA TYR A 333 -20.00 32.18 7.10
C TYR A 333 -19.37 30.93 7.73
N VAL A 334 -19.71 30.66 8.99
CA VAL A 334 -19.19 29.50 9.73
C VAL A 334 -19.70 28.17 9.15
N GLN A 335 -20.92 28.14 8.64
CA GLN A 335 -21.45 26.99 7.90
C GLN A 335 -20.64 26.70 6.63
N ARG A 336 -20.28 27.74 5.88
CA ARG A 336 -19.38 27.59 4.71
C ARG A 336 -17.99 27.07 5.10
N VAL A 337 -17.44 27.61 6.20
CA VAL A 337 -16.16 27.09 6.75
C VAL A 337 -16.27 25.62 7.10
N ALA A 338 -17.35 25.21 7.76
CA ALA A 338 -17.59 23.79 8.08
C ALA A 338 -17.71 22.91 6.84
N GLY A 339 -18.33 23.44 5.75
CA GLY A 339 -18.38 22.73 4.47
C GLY A 339 -17.01 22.59 3.81
N ILE A 340 -16.18 23.62 3.85
CA ILE A 340 -14.81 23.57 3.32
C ILE A 340 -13.99 22.49 4.06
N VAL A 341 -14.19 22.32 5.36
CA VAL A 341 -13.55 21.26 6.14
C VAL A 341 -13.87 19.85 5.61
N CYS A 342 -14.97 19.65 4.92
CA CYS A 342 -15.30 18.37 4.31
C CYS A 342 -14.49 18.08 3.04
N VAL A 343 -13.83 19.07 2.44
CA VAL A 343 -13.03 18.93 1.23
C VAL A 343 -11.54 18.83 1.59
N GLY A 344 -10.84 17.89 1.03
CA GLY A 344 -9.42 17.65 1.31
C GLY A 344 -8.47 18.58 0.56
N GLN A 345 -8.82 19.85 0.42
CA GLN A 345 -8.03 20.87 -0.27
C GLN A 345 -7.99 22.17 0.51
N VAL A 346 -6.83 22.82 0.52
CA VAL A 346 -6.69 24.18 1.05
C VAL A 346 -7.19 25.18 0.00
N PHE A 347 -8.39 25.72 0.17
CA PHE A 347 -8.94 26.77 -0.70
C PHE A 347 -8.42 28.15 -0.33
N GLN A 348 -8.16 28.37 0.93
CA GLN A 348 -7.63 29.62 1.45
C GLN A 348 -6.46 29.32 2.38
N GLU A 349 -5.32 29.88 2.07
CA GLU A 349 -4.09 29.74 2.86
C GLU A 349 -4.21 30.53 4.18
N ALA A 350 -5.12 30.09 5.06
CA ALA A 350 -5.43 30.79 6.29
C ALA A 350 -5.63 29.85 7.47
N MET A 351 -5.25 30.34 8.64
CA MET A 351 -5.56 29.75 9.93
C MET A 351 -6.77 30.46 10.53
N ILE A 352 -7.72 29.70 11.02
CA ILE A 352 -8.88 30.22 11.74
C ILE A 352 -8.54 30.37 13.21
N ILE A 353 -8.73 31.55 13.77
CA ILE A 353 -8.61 31.83 15.18
C ILE A 353 -10.02 32.02 15.76
N ALA A 354 -10.52 31.03 16.46
CA ALA A 354 -11.77 31.12 17.20
C ALA A 354 -11.48 31.76 18.57
N TYR A 355 -11.91 33.01 18.74
CA TYR A 355 -11.58 33.84 19.88
C TYR A 355 -12.80 34.17 20.75
N GLY A 356 -12.60 34.25 22.07
CA GLY A 356 -13.60 34.74 23.05
C GLY A 356 -13.30 34.30 24.48
N ASP A 357 -13.89 34.95 25.46
CA ASP A 357 -13.51 34.95 26.89
C ASP A 357 -13.87 33.68 27.70
N GLY A 358 -14.29 32.59 27.06
CA GLY A 358 -14.75 31.37 27.72
C GLY A 358 -16.28 31.28 27.85
N ARG A 359 -16.78 30.06 28.11
CA ARG A 359 -18.22 29.72 28.22
C ARG A 359 -19.08 30.25 27.06
N ASN A 360 -18.55 30.21 25.85
CA ASN A 360 -19.17 30.79 24.64
C ASN A 360 -19.37 29.79 23.50
N GLY A 361 -19.11 28.49 23.76
CA GLY A 361 -19.32 27.43 22.78
C GLY A 361 -18.17 27.16 21.81
N LYS A 362 -17.03 27.89 21.86
CA LYS A 362 -15.87 27.66 20.95
C LYS A 362 -15.44 26.20 20.87
N SER A 363 -15.06 25.65 22.02
CA SER A 363 -14.57 24.26 22.10
C SER A 363 -15.68 23.27 21.76
N THR A 364 -16.93 23.55 22.13
CA THR A 364 -18.07 22.70 21.77
C THR A 364 -18.23 22.64 20.26
N PHE A 365 -18.21 23.76 19.57
CA PHE A 365 -18.35 23.84 18.12
C PHE A 365 -17.23 23.06 17.40
N TRP A 366 -15.98 23.40 17.66
CA TRP A 366 -14.85 22.78 16.96
C TRP A 366 -14.64 21.32 17.31
N ASN A 367 -14.87 20.93 18.57
CA ASN A 367 -14.81 19.53 18.98
C ASN A 367 -15.95 18.69 18.38
N THR A 368 -17.12 19.29 18.16
CA THR A 368 -18.22 18.62 17.44
C THR A 368 -17.83 18.34 16.00
N LEU A 369 -17.31 19.36 15.28
CA LEU A 369 -16.79 19.18 13.93
C LEU A 369 -15.70 18.09 13.88
N SER A 370 -14.74 18.17 14.81
CA SER A 370 -13.65 17.19 14.91
C SER A 370 -14.18 15.76 15.06
N ARG A 371 -15.17 15.57 15.93
CA ARG A 371 -15.75 14.23 16.17
C ARG A 371 -16.53 13.72 14.96
N VAL A 372 -17.29 14.60 14.29
CA VAL A 372 -18.01 14.23 13.06
C VAL A 372 -17.01 13.83 11.96
N MET A 373 -15.95 14.59 11.81
CA MET A 373 -14.91 14.31 10.80
C MET A 373 -14.10 13.04 11.10
N GLY A 374 -14.20 12.49 12.28
CA GLY A 374 -13.57 11.20 12.63
C GLY A 374 -12.08 11.19 12.35
N SER A 375 -11.60 10.23 11.57
CA SER A 375 -10.18 10.13 11.26
C SER A 375 -9.66 11.22 10.31
N TYR A 376 -10.53 11.99 9.65
CA TYR A 376 -10.15 13.22 8.92
C TYR A 376 -9.74 14.37 9.85
N SER A 377 -10.05 14.31 11.13
CA SER A 377 -9.66 15.29 12.14
C SER A 377 -8.34 14.92 12.80
N GLY A 378 -7.58 15.92 13.23
CA GLY A 378 -6.39 15.76 14.03
C GLY A 378 -6.19 16.93 14.99
N ASN A 379 -5.36 16.69 16.02
CA ASN A 379 -4.96 17.72 16.95
C ASN A 379 -3.47 18.03 16.76
N ILE A 380 -3.11 19.28 16.87
CA ILE A 380 -1.74 19.75 16.93
C ILE A 380 -1.54 20.51 18.23
N SER A 381 -0.40 20.35 18.86
CA SER A 381 -0.14 21.17 20.06
C SER A 381 -0.04 22.64 19.69
N ALA A 382 -0.68 23.51 20.48
CA ALA A 382 -0.61 24.94 20.27
C ALA A 382 0.83 25.47 20.30
N ASP A 383 1.72 24.86 21.09
CA ASP A 383 3.15 25.19 21.13
C ASP A 383 3.83 25.12 19.76
N THR A 384 3.40 24.20 18.90
CA THR A 384 3.92 24.06 17.52
C THR A 384 3.73 25.34 16.72
N LEU A 385 2.69 26.10 17.03
CA LEU A 385 2.37 27.37 16.38
C LEU A 385 3.12 28.55 17.03
N THR A 386 3.96 28.34 18.04
CA THR A 386 4.63 29.41 18.80
C THR A 386 6.12 29.50 18.48
N MET A 387 6.69 30.69 18.71
CA MET A 387 8.13 30.94 18.55
C MET A 387 8.98 30.17 19.58
N ASN A 388 8.39 29.72 20.68
CA ASN A 388 9.09 29.04 21.77
C ASN A 388 9.15 27.51 21.63
N CYS A 389 8.59 26.95 20.56
CA CYS A 389 8.62 25.52 20.30
C CYS A 389 10.06 25.04 20.05
N LYS A 390 10.61 24.25 20.98
CA LYS A 390 11.98 23.69 20.89
C LYS A 390 12.01 22.23 20.44
N ARG A 391 10.84 21.58 20.30
CA ARG A 391 10.73 20.18 19.95
C ARG A 391 10.79 19.96 18.43
N ASN A 392 11.13 18.72 18.04
CA ASN A 392 11.02 18.31 16.64
C ASN A 392 9.54 18.16 16.26
N VAL A 393 9.07 19.00 15.34
CA VAL A 393 7.67 19.01 14.88
C VAL A 393 7.42 18.12 13.67
N LYS A 394 8.46 17.55 13.03
CA LYS A 394 8.33 16.71 11.83
C LYS A 394 7.38 15.52 12.01
N PRO A 395 7.38 14.78 13.13
CA PRO A 395 6.43 13.70 13.36
C PRO A 395 4.97 14.19 13.43
N GLU A 396 4.72 15.34 14.09
CA GLU A 396 3.37 15.94 14.12
C GLU A 396 2.91 16.37 12.72
N MET A 397 3.82 16.89 11.89
CA MET A 397 3.51 17.22 10.51
C MET A 397 3.15 15.96 9.70
N ALA A 398 3.82 14.85 9.93
CA ALA A 398 3.48 13.59 9.26
C ALA A 398 2.05 13.12 9.58
N GLU A 399 1.57 13.40 10.80
CA GLU A 399 0.19 13.08 11.21
C GLU A 399 -0.87 13.96 10.53
N THR A 400 -0.48 15.10 9.93
CA THR A 400 -1.43 15.98 9.22
C THR A 400 -1.79 15.48 7.83
N LYS A 401 -1.05 14.48 7.27
CA LYS A 401 -1.34 13.94 5.95
C LYS A 401 -2.75 13.33 5.88
N GLY A 402 -3.53 13.74 4.88
CA GLY A 402 -4.90 13.28 4.65
C GLY A 402 -5.91 13.83 5.67
N LYS A 403 -5.49 14.66 6.63
CA LYS A 403 -6.41 15.36 7.53
C LYS A 403 -7.09 16.51 6.80
N ARG A 404 -8.33 16.79 7.19
CA ARG A 404 -9.14 17.89 6.64
C ARG A 404 -9.39 19.01 7.64
N ILE A 405 -9.22 18.71 8.92
CA ILE A 405 -9.21 19.70 9.99
C ILE A 405 -8.11 19.38 11.00
N MET A 406 -7.30 20.36 11.35
CA MET A 406 -6.32 20.31 12.42
C MET A 406 -6.65 21.34 13.47
N ILE A 407 -6.75 20.91 14.72
CA ILE A 407 -7.15 21.77 15.83
C ILE A 407 -5.97 21.96 16.79
N ALA A 408 -5.64 23.22 17.05
CA ALA A 408 -4.79 23.63 18.15
C ALA A 408 -5.65 24.28 19.24
N ALA A 409 -5.42 23.92 20.48
CA ALA A 409 -6.20 24.41 21.61
C ALA A 409 -5.33 25.23 22.56
N GLU A 410 -5.87 26.37 22.95
CA GLU A 410 -5.40 27.23 24.06
C GLU A 410 -3.95 27.69 23.96
N LEU A 411 -3.77 28.98 23.79
CA LEU A 411 -2.48 29.65 23.93
C LEU A 411 -2.43 30.42 25.25
N GLU A 412 -1.27 30.42 25.87
CA GLU A 412 -1.02 31.31 27.01
C GLU A 412 -1.06 32.78 26.57
N GLU A 413 -1.46 33.66 27.49
CA GLU A 413 -1.45 35.09 27.26
C GLU A 413 -0.07 35.61 26.88
N GLY A 414 -0.01 36.50 25.92
CA GLY A 414 1.25 37.12 25.48
C GLY A 414 2.08 36.25 24.54
N THR A 415 1.67 35.03 24.22
CA THR A 415 2.38 34.12 23.32
C THR A 415 2.50 34.71 21.92
N ARG A 416 3.70 34.52 21.28
CA ARG A 416 3.97 34.99 19.92
C ARG A 416 3.90 33.83 18.92
N LEU A 417 3.16 34.03 17.82
CA LEU A 417 3.06 33.06 16.72
C LEU A 417 4.39 32.90 15.97
N ASN A 418 4.70 31.65 15.64
CA ASN A 418 5.69 31.30 14.63
C ASN A 418 5.08 31.43 13.24
N THR A 419 5.27 32.59 12.61
CA THR A 419 4.66 32.92 11.33
C THR A 419 5.10 31.98 10.21
N SER A 420 6.33 31.46 10.26
CA SER A 420 6.82 30.48 9.30
C SER A 420 6.08 29.16 9.41
N MET A 421 5.87 28.65 10.62
CA MET A 421 5.13 27.41 10.86
C MET A 421 3.68 27.53 10.43
N VAL A 422 3.00 28.64 10.76
CA VAL A 422 1.63 28.89 10.31
C VAL A 422 1.57 28.93 8.78
N LYS A 423 2.47 29.66 8.11
CA LYS A 423 2.55 29.69 6.66
C LYS A 423 2.73 28.29 6.07
N GLN A 424 3.58 27.48 6.64
CA GLN A 424 3.85 26.11 6.18
C GLN A 424 2.63 25.20 6.34
N LEU A 425 1.95 25.24 7.49
CA LEU A 425 0.77 24.39 7.76
C LEU A 425 -0.49 24.83 6.99
N THR A 426 -0.53 26.06 6.50
CA THR A 426 -1.66 26.58 5.70
C THR A 426 -1.31 26.72 4.21
N SER A 427 -0.15 26.26 3.78
CA SER A 427 0.31 26.39 2.39
C SER A 427 -0.33 25.35 1.47
N THR A 428 -0.39 25.70 0.19
CA THR A 428 -0.63 24.78 -0.92
C THR A 428 0.64 24.18 -1.49
N ASP A 429 1.81 24.55 -0.94
CA ASP A 429 3.11 23.97 -1.31
C ASP A 429 3.36 22.65 -0.60
N PRO A 430 4.14 21.73 -1.20
CA PRO A 430 4.55 20.50 -0.55
C PRO A 430 5.34 20.76 0.73
N VAL A 431 4.96 20.08 1.81
CA VAL A 431 5.68 20.10 3.08
C VAL A 431 6.38 18.78 3.31
N PHE A 432 7.58 18.87 3.90
CA PHE A 432 8.40 17.71 4.23
C PHE A 432 8.07 17.20 5.63
N ALA A 433 7.80 15.90 5.74
CA ALA A 433 7.47 15.23 6.99
C ALA A 433 8.22 13.91 7.13
N GLU A 434 8.36 13.46 8.36
CA GLU A 434 9.10 12.25 8.71
C GLU A 434 8.41 11.54 9.87
N LYS A 435 7.94 10.31 9.63
CA LYS A 435 7.51 9.41 10.71
C LYS A 435 8.73 8.76 11.35
N LYS A 436 8.68 8.54 12.66
CA LYS A 436 9.77 7.88 13.37
C LYS A 436 10.04 6.48 12.78
N TYR A 437 11.28 6.22 12.38
CA TYR A 437 11.73 4.96 11.75
C TYR A 437 11.08 4.64 10.41
N LYS A 438 10.65 5.64 9.65
CA LYS A 438 10.13 5.52 8.30
C LYS A 438 10.88 6.48 7.37
N ASP A 439 10.82 6.19 6.08
CA ASP A 439 11.37 7.09 5.09
C ASP A 439 10.63 8.43 5.08
N PRO A 440 11.37 9.55 4.95
CA PRO A 440 10.77 10.85 4.85
C PRO A 440 9.96 10.99 3.55
N PHE A 441 8.91 11.77 3.59
CA PHE A 441 8.05 12.00 2.45
C PHE A 441 7.57 13.45 2.39
N SER A 442 7.14 13.88 1.20
CA SER A 442 6.52 15.19 0.98
C SER A 442 5.03 15.00 0.66
N PHE A 443 4.20 15.92 1.13
CA PHE A 443 2.79 15.95 0.80
C PHE A 443 2.28 17.40 0.82
N VAL A 444 1.20 17.67 0.10
CA VAL A 444 0.52 18.97 0.13
C VAL A 444 -0.47 18.96 1.30
N PRO A 445 -0.47 19.97 2.20
CA PRO A 445 -1.48 20.10 3.24
C PRO A 445 -2.90 20.10 2.67
N SER A 446 -3.79 19.35 3.31
CA SER A 446 -5.19 19.21 2.89
C SER A 446 -6.19 19.69 3.94
N HIS A 447 -5.70 20.31 5.02
CA HIS A 447 -6.49 20.62 6.20
C HIS A 447 -6.72 22.11 6.38
N THR A 448 -7.85 22.43 6.98
CA THR A 448 -8.11 23.73 7.59
C THR A 448 -7.50 23.75 8.98
N LEU A 449 -6.58 24.67 9.23
CA LEU A 449 -5.95 24.85 10.54
C LEU A 449 -6.81 25.77 11.41
N VAL A 450 -7.15 25.30 12.59
CA VAL A 450 -7.97 26.02 13.57
C VAL A 450 -7.23 26.15 14.89
N LEU A 451 -7.20 27.36 15.44
CA LEU A 451 -6.76 27.64 16.78
C LEU A 451 -7.95 28.21 17.57
N TYR A 452 -8.42 27.54 18.60
CA TYR A 452 -9.36 28.18 19.51
C TYR A 452 -8.65 28.61 20.82
N THR A 453 -8.88 29.84 21.20
CA THR A 453 -8.15 30.45 22.32
C THR A 453 -8.94 31.55 23.01
N ASN A 454 -8.61 31.84 24.27
CA ASN A 454 -9.12 32.99 25.02
C ASN A 454 -8.25 34.23 24.83
N HIS A 455 -7.01 34.07 24.32
CA HIS A 455 -6.08 35.16 24.15
C HIS A 455 -5.59 35.24 22.71
N LEU A 456 -5.72 36.39 22.08
CA LEU A 456 -5.19 36.60 20.73
C LEU A 456 -3.64 36.54 20.76
N PRO A 457 -3.03 35.73 19.93
CA PRO A 457 -1.56 35.64 19.89
C PRO A 457 -0.93 36.91 19.34
N LYS A 458 0.27 37.23 19.79
CA LYS A 458 1.05 38.33 19.23
C LYS A 458 1.63 37.95 17.88
N VAL A 459 1.49 38.85 16.92
CA VAL A 459 2.02 38.70 15.55
C VAL A 459 3.02 39.79 15.27
N GLY A 460 4.10 39.48 14.56
CA GLY A 460 5.10 40.49 14.20
C GLY A 460 4.53 41.55 13.25
N ALA A 461 4.58 42.78 13.63
CA ALA A 461 3.95 43.90 12.93
C ALA A 461 4.44 44.12 11.46
N LYS A 462 5.66 43.66 11.14
CA LYS A 462 6.28 43.83 9.82
C LYS A 462 5.94 42.74 8.80
N ASP A 463 5.29 41.64 9.20
CA ASP A 463 4.96 40.52 8.30
C ASP A 463 3.55 40.69 7.74
N THR A 464 3.44 41.45 6.65
CA THR A 464 2.12 41.66 5.96
C THR A 464 1.55 40.35 5.40
N GLY A 465 2.41 39.36 5.10
CA GLY A 465 2.01 38.06 4.55
C GLY A 465 1.27 37.19 5.55
N ILE A 466 1.49 37.34 6.85
CA ILE A 466 0.77 36.59 7.87
C ILE A 466 -0.64 37.13 8.11
N TRP A 467 -0.82 38.41 8.05
CA TRP A 467 -2.13 39.04 8.37
C TRP A 467 -3.26 38.54 7.42
N ARG A 468 -2.96 38.37 6.15
CA ARG A 468 -3.93 37.79 5.18
C ARG A 468 -4.26 36.32 5.44
N ARG A 469 -3.42 35.63 6.26
CA ARG A 469 -3.59 34.22 6.62
C ARG A 469 -4.27 34.00 7.98
N LEU A 470 -4.71 35.06 8.64
CA LEU A 470 -5.39 34.97 9.93
C LEU A 470 -6.84 35.38 9.79
N ILE A 471 -7.75 34.49 10.06
CA ILE A 471 -9.18 34.70 10.06
C ILE A 471 -9.67 34.58 11.49
N VAL A 472 -10.16 35.69 12.07
CA VAL A 472 -10.67 35.68 13.45
C VAL A 472 -12.17 35.50 13.43
N ILE A 473 -12.67 34.45 14.08
CA ILE A 473 -14.09 34.20 14.30
C ILE A 473 -14.40 34.48 15.78
N PRO A 474 -15.15 35.57 16.08
CA PRO A 474 -15.46 35.93 17.44
C PRO A 474 -16.61 35.08 18.00
N PHE A 475 -16.44 34.54 19.18
CA PHE A 475 -17.47 33.86 19.96
C PHE A 475 -17.83 34.77 21.14
N LYS A 476 -18.91 35.52 20.99
CA LYS A 476 -19.35 36.59 21.94
C LYS A 476 -20.41 36.11 22.93
N ALA A 477 -20.95 34.90 22.77
CA ALA A 477 -21.95 34.35 23.66
C ALA A 477 -21.46 34.25 25.09
N LYS A 478 -22.30 34.44 26.05
CA LYS A 478 -22.14 34.10 27.45
C LYS A 478 -23.18 33.04 27.80
N ILE A 479 -22.73 31.78 27.88
CA ILE A 479 -23.59 30.66 28.18
C ILE A 479 -23.56 30.47 29.68
N GLU A 480 -24.63 30.89 30.37
CA GLU A 480 -24.80 30.71 31.79
C GLU A 480 -25.19 29.26 32.08
N GLY A 481 -24.62 28.69 33.14
CA GLY A 481 -24.60 27.26 33.39
C GLY A 481 -25.99 26.62 33.52
N ASN A 482 -26.52 26.15 32.40
CA ASN A 482 -27.62 25.21 32.37
C ASN A 482 -27.05 23.80 32.06
N SER A 483 -27.43 22.79 32.86
CA SER A 483 -26.99 21.41 32.75
C SER A 483 -27.29 20.78 31.37
N ASP A 484 -28.33 21.33 30.69
CA ASP A 484 -28.81 20.78 29.41
C ASP A 484 -27.86 21.08 28.21
N ILE A 485 -26.99 22.08 28.35
CA ILE A 485 -26.02 22.42 27.28
C ILE A 485 -24.95 21.31 27.08
N LYS A 486 -24.66 20.51 28.10
CA LYS A 486 -23.80 19.33 27.96
C LYS A 486 -24.36 18.29 26.98
N ASN A 487 -25.66 18.28 26.74
CA ASN A 487 -26.32 17.36 25.82
C ASN A 487 -26.22 17.78 24.35
N TYR A 488 -25.90 19.04 24.03
CA TYR A 488 -25.64 19.48 22.65
C TYR A 488 -24.49 18.70 22.00
N THR A 489 -23.53 18.26 22.80
CA THR A 489 -22.40 17.49 22.30
C THR A 489 -22.80 16.10 21.80
N ALA A 490 -23.80 15.48 22.37
CA ALA A 490 -24.22 14.11 22.02
C ALA A 490 -25.09 14.02 20.77
N VAL A 491 -25.87 15.08 20.49
CA VAL A 491 -26.89 15.09 19.42
C VAL A 491 -26.37 15.78 18.14
N SER A 492 -25.44 16.73 18.25
CA SER A 492 -24.91 17.50 17.12
C SER A 492 -24.04 16.69 16.14
N TYR A 493 -23.69 15.45 16.45
CA TYR A 493 -22.76 14.67 15.63
C TYR A 493 -23.31 14.18 14.29
N THR A 494 -24.62 14.27 14.09
CA THR A 494 -25.27 13.72 12.91
C THR A 494 -25.60 14.74 11.80
N HIS A 495 -25.26 16.05 11.96
CA HIS A 495 -25.96 17.12 11.23
C HIS A 495 -25.16 18.09 10.39
N LEU A 496 -23.91 17.80 10.05
CA LEU A 496 -23.19 18.63 9.07
C LEU A 496 -23.69 18.31 7.65
N ARG A 497 -24.63 19.10 7.16
CA ARG A 497 -24.94 19.13 5.74
C ARG A 497 -23.75 19.75 5.00
N ALA A 498 -22.94 18.91 4.35
CA ALA A 498 -21.96 19.37 3.38
C ALA A 498 -22.62 20.06 2.16
N HIS A 499 -23.93 19.87 2.01
CA HIS A 499 -24.67 20.19 0.79
C HIS A 499 -24.94 21.69 0.53
N GLU A 500 -25.16 22.50 1.56
CA GLU A 500 -25.49 23.92 1.34
C GLU A 500 -24.27 24.81 1.09
N THR A 501 -23.06 24.29 1.40
CA THR A 501 -21.82 25.06 1.30
C THR A 501 -21.15 24.99 -0.06
N LEU A 502 -21.47 23.99 -0.87
CA LEU A 502 -20.88 23.80 -2.21
C LEU A 502 -21.75 24.41 -3.34
N ARG A 503 -22.94 24.92 -3.05
CA ARG A 503 -23.83 25.55 -4.05
C ARG A 503 -23.65 27.08 -4.19
N HIS A 504 -22.75 27.66 -3.45
CA HIS A 504 -22.39 29.07 -3.50
C HIS A 504 -20.84 29.16 -3.52
#